data_73b2bee179437fef59bbb03165b0400c
#
_entry.id   73b2bee179437fef59bbb03165b0400c
#
_cell.length_a   1.000
_cell.length_b   1.000
_cell.length_c   1.000
_cell.angle_alpha   90.00
_cell.angle_beta   90.00
_cell.angle_gamma   90.00
#
_symmetry.space_group_name_H-M   'P 1'
#
loop_
_entity.id
_entity.type
_entity.pdbx_description
1 polymer ?
#
loop_
_entity_poly.entity_id
_entity_poly.type
_entity_poly.pdbx_seq_one_letter_code
_entity_poly.pdbx_strand_id
1 'polypeptide(L)'
;MNQITLPLWLDDYIFKTLQSTYQPQNRDMLVVDWNRKQILNYLGTYFPRTYAESYSIYSNYFKNDGSYQIERNHLSIFDFGCGTGGEIIGLLAALNDSENQIETIKITALDGNNHALHILECLIEEVKKHTKFDIEIRVIPIVIDDFYDMSLTISECLASNTFDIVMSFKAVCEFVTKQQFEENNPYEYLINTFIQHLKTDGIMCIADVTSYNGVAQEWLPKMLDSGIRATEAEIIAQNNGYNESYYITHSHKQNDLSKIAWRILKHK
;
A
#
# COMPACT_ATOMS: atom_id res chain seq x y z
N MET A 1 -18.58 6.04 -8.53
CA MET A 1 -17.78 7.11 -7.88
C MET A 1 -17.31 6.51 -6.57
N ASN A 2 -16.00 6.37 -6.40
CA ASN A 2 -15.41 5.70 -5.21
C ASN A 2 -15.46 6.68 -4.02
N GLN A 3 -16.62 6.76 -3.38
CA GLN A 3 -16.83 7.62 -2.22
C GLN A 3 -16.93 6.74 -0.97
N ILE A 4 -16.01 6.95 -0.04
CA ILE A 4 -15.86 6.18 1.20
C ILE A 4 -16.03 7.14 2.38
N THR A 5 -16.59 6.65 3.45
CA THR A 5 -16.54 7.31 4.76
C THR A 5 -15.65 6.48 5.67
N LEU A 6 -14.69 7.11 6.32
CA LEU A 6 -13.83 6.43 7.29
C LEU A 6 -14.71 5.87 8.42
N PRO A 7 -14.59 4.59 8.79
CA PRO A 7 -15.35 4.03 9.91
C PRO A 7 -15.20 4.87 11.18
N LEU A 8 -16.32 5.14 11.86
CA LEU A 8 -16.32 6.06 13.01
C LEU A 8 -15.30 5.67 14.09
N TRP A 9 -15.18 4.37 14.39
CA TRP A 9 -14.20 3.89 15.36
C TRP A 9 -12.76 4.19 14.94
N LEU A 10 -12.46 4.08 13.63
CA LEU A 10 -11.12 4.34 13.08
C LEU A 10 -10.82 5.85 13.03
N ASP A 11 -11.82 6.65 12.64
CA ASP A 11 -11.74 8.11 12.67
C ASP A 11 -11.48 8.62 14.11
N ASP A 12 -12.22 8.13 15.08
CA ASP A 12 -12.05 8.46 16.50
C ASP A 12 -10.68 8.01 17.03
N TYR A 13 -10.22 6.84 16.65
CA TYR A 13 -8.90 6.35 17.06
C TYR A 13 -7.77 7.22 16.50
N ILE A 14 -7.81 7.53 15.21
CA ILE A 14 -6.80 8.36 14.55
C ILE A 14 -6.80 9.79 15.12
N PHE A 15 -7.95 10.45 15.15
CA PHE A 15 -7.99 11.88 15.46
C PHE A 15 -8.16 12.21 16.93
N LYS A 16 -8.83 11.37 17.73
CA LYS A 16 -9.04 11.62 19.15
C LYS A 16 -8.03 10.88 20.04
N THR A 17 -7.77 9.60 19.77
CA THR A 17 -6.88 8.78 20.59
C THR A 17 -5.41 9.05 20.27
N LEU A 18 -5.02 8.92 18.99
CA LEU A 18 -3.66 9.20 18.54
C LEU A 18 -3.35 10.69 18.40
N GLN A 19 -4.37 11.55 18.42
CA GLN A 19 -4.27 13.01 18.29
C GLN A 19 -3.58 13.45 16.98
N SER A 20 -3.86 12.76 15.89
CA SER A 20 -3.35 13.16 14.58
C SER A 20 -4.00 14.45 14.09
N THR A 21 -3.35 15.11 13.15
CA THR A 21 -3.84 16.38 12.58
C THR A 21 -3.90 16.30 11.06
N TYR A 22 -4.90 16.94 10.48
CA TYR A 22 -5.03 17.07 9.03
C TYR A 22 -4.29 18.32 8.56
N GLN A 23 -3.12 18.12 7.92
CA GLN A 23 -2.26 19.21 7.43
C GLN A 23 -1.66 18.82 6.06
N PRO A 24 -2.40 18.99 4.96
CA PRO A 24 -1.89 18.71 3.62
C PRO A 24 -0.64 19.53 3.30
N GLN A 25 0.39 18.86 2.79
CA GLN A 25 1.63 19.51 2.35
C GLN A 25 1.69 19.53 0.82
N ASN A 26 2.24 20.62 0.27
CA ASN A 26 2.36 20.81 -1.18
C ASN A 26 3.76 20.43 -1.71
N ARG A 27 4.52 19.63 -1.01
CA ARG A 27 5.91 19.29 -1.36
C ARG A 27 6.11 17.78 -1.36
N ASP A 28 7.06 17.33 -2.19
CA ASP A 28 7.61 15.97 -2.14
C ASP A 28 8.09 15.68 -0.73
N MET A 29 7.76 14.51 -0.19
CA MET A 29 7.98 14.20 1.22
C MET A 29 8.90 13.00 1.32
N LEU A 30 10.07 13.18 1.94
CA LEU A 30 10.90 12.10 2.45
C LEU A 30 10.53 11.86 3.91
N VAL A 31 9.84 10.75 4.17
CA VAL A 31 9.25 10.45 5.47
C VAL A 31 10.22 9.78 6.45
N VAL A 32 11.36 9.25 5.95
CA VAL A 32 12.31 8.43 6.71
C VAL A 32 12.78 9.08 8.02
N ASP A 33 13.13 10.37 7.97
CA ASP A 33 13.67 11.10 9.13
C ASP A 33 12.62 11.83 9.97
N TRP A 34 11.32 11.58 9.69
CA TRP A 34 10.27 12.30 10.40
C TRP A 34 10.11 11.80 11.83
N ASN A 35 9.99 12.76 12.74
CA ASN A 35 9.68 12.48 14.13
C ASN A 35 8.20 12.12 14.31
N ARG A 36 7.86 11.64 15.50
CA ARG A 36 6.48 11.22 15.81
C ARG A 36 5.41 12.28 15.50
N LYS A 37 5.68 13.57 15.74
CA LYS A 37 4.71 14.66 15.47
C LYS A 37 4.45 14.80 13.96
N GLN A 38 5.49 14.73 13.15
CA GLN A 38 5.38 14.77 11.69
C GLN A 38 4.63 13.54 11.16
N ILE A 39 4.89 12.36 11.73
CA ILE A 39 4.15 11.14 11.38
C ILE A 39 2.68 11.22 11.80
N LEU A 40 2.33 11.85 12.92
CA LEU A 40 0.92 12.07 13.28
C LEU A 40 0.21 13.04 12.32
N ASN A 41 0.90 14.04 11.78
CA ASN A 41 0.36 14.88 10.71
C ASN A 41 0.19 14.08 9.41
N TYR A 42 1.14 13.22 9.07
CA TYR A 42 1.06 12.31 7.94
C TYR A 42 -0.14 11.35 8.10
N LEU A 43 -0.28 10.73 9.24
CA LEU A 43 -1.39 9.84 9.59
C LEU A 43 -2.75 10.53 9.35
N GLY A 44 -2.97 11.71 9.92
CA GLY A 44 -4.24 12.41 9.77
C GLY A 44 -4.54 12.92 8.36
N THR A 45 -3.52 13.06 7.51
CA THR A 45 -3.65 13.64 6.18
C THR A 45 -3.72 12.59 5.07
N TYR A 46 -2.81 11.59 5.11
CA TYR A 46 -2.62 10.67 3.99
C TYR A 46 -3.18 9.27 4.24
N PHE A 47 -3.20 8.81 5.48
CA PHE A 47 -3.79 7.51 5.82
C PHE A 47 -5.25 7.37 5.37
N PRO A 48 -6.17 8.34 5.61
CA PRO A 48 -7.54 8.18 5.14
C PRO A 48 -7.64 8.00 3.62
N ARG A 49 -6.81 8.70 2.85
CA ARG A 49 -6.75 8.58 1.38
C ARG A 49 -6.31 7.18 0.95
N THR A 50 -5.19 6.70 1.52
CA THR A 50 -4.64 5.39 1.20
C THR A 50 -5.57 4.26 1.65
N TYR A 51 -6.26 4.43 2.79
CA TYR A 51 -7.34 3.53 3.21
C TYR A 51 -8.46 3.44 2.16
N ALA A 52 -8.96 4.58 1.67
CA ALA A 52 -10.04 4.59 0.70
C ALA A 52 -9.64 3.98 -0.65
N GLU A 53 -8.41 4.24 -1.10
CA GLU A 53 -7.84 3.65 -2.30
C GLU A 53 -7.80 2.13 -2.19
N SER A 54 -7.13 1.62 -1.17
CA SER A 54 -6.95 0.20 -0.94
C SER A 54 -8.30 -0.51 -0.73
N TYR A 55 -9.16 0.01 0.16
CA TYR A 55 -10.50 -0.53 0.38
C TYR A 55 -11.30 -0.66 -0.93
N SER A 56 -11.30 0.40 -1.75
CA SER A 56 -12.06 0.41 -3.02
C SER A 56 -11.47 -0.55 -4.05
N ILE A 57 -10.14 -0.58 -4.20
CA ILE A 57 -9.44 -1.47 -5.14
C ILE A 57 -9.76 -2.93 -4.80
N TYR A 58 -9.52 -3.33 -3.56
CA TYR A 58 -9.70 -4.71 -3.15
C TYR A 58 -11.17 -5.13 -3.04
N SER A 59 -12.08 -4.23 -2.58
CA SER A 59 -13.51 -4.53 -2.60
C SER A 59 -14.04 -4.77 -4.02
N ASN A 60 -13.58 -3.99 -4.99
CA ASN A 60 -13.96 -4.20 -6.38
C ASN A 60 -13.32 -5.48 -6.96
N TYR A 61 -12.06 -5.74 -6.64
CA TYR A 61 -11.36 -6.93 -7.09
C TYR A 61 -12.01 -8.21 -6.58
N PHE A 62 -12.28 -8.31 -5.28
CA PHE A 62 -12.92 -9.51 -4.68
C PHE A 62 -14.36 -9.71 -5.13
N LYS A 63 -15.09 -8.65 -5.51
CA LYS A 63 -16.46 -8.76 -6.02
C LYS A 63 -16.55 -9.19 -7.49
N ASN A 64 -15.62 -8.70 -8.31
CA ASN A 64 -15.71 -8.84 -9.76
C ASN A 64 -14.94 -10.05 -10.28
N ASP A 65 -13.92 -10.48 -9.57
CA ASP A 65 -13.13 -11.63 -9.95
C ASP A 65 -13.51 -12.83 -9.07
N GLY A 66 -14.57 -13.52 -9.47
CA GLY A 66 -15.00 -14.77 -8.83
C GLY A 66 -13.94 -15.89 -8.87
N SER A 67 -12.78 -15.66 -9.52
CA SER A 67 -11.63 -16.57 -9.53
C SER A 67 -10.76 -16.44 -8.28
N TYR A 68 -10.76 -15.28 -7.61
CA TYR A 68 -10.07 -15.12 -6.34
C TYR A 68 -10.98 -15.52 -5.17
N GLN A 69 -11.48 -16.74 -5.20
CA GLN A 69 -12.03 -17.37 -4.01
C GLN A 69 -10.84 -17.69 -3.10
N ILE A 70 -10.69 -16.92 -2.04
CA ILE A 70 -9.74 -17.25 -0.98
C ILE A 70 -10.31 -18.48 -0.26
N GLU A 71 -10.10 -19.65 -0.83
CA GLU A 71 -10.47 -20.95 -0.24
C GLU A 71 -9.56 -21.35 0.93
N ARG A 72 -8.75 -20.40 1.42
CA ARG A 72 -7.72 -20.62 2.44
C ARG A 72 -8.16 -20.00 3.75
N ASN A 73 -7.94 -20.70 4.85
CA ASN A 73 -8.18 -20.19 6.19
C ASN A 73 -7.07 -19.19 6.64
N HIS A 74 -5.96 -19.14 5.92
CA HIS A 74 -4.81 -18.33 6.26
C HIS A 74 -4.38 -17.46 5.08
N LEU A 75 -4.19 -16.17 5.33
CA LEU A 75 -3.68 -15.20 4.36
C LEU A 75 -2.36 -14.61 4.83
N SER A 76 -1.37 -14.55 3.95
CA SER A 76 -0.09 -13.88 4.20
C SER A 76 0.07 -12.65 3.30
N ILE A 77 0.39 -11.51 3.91
CA ILE A 77 0.50 -10.21 3.25
C ILE A 77 1.91 -9.66 3.47
N PHE A 78 2.51 -9.11 2.42
CA PHE A 78 3.71 -8.29 2.52
C PHE A 78 3.41 -6.90 1.97
N ASP A 79 3.82 -5.88 2.72
CA ASP A 79 3.68 -4.48 2.33
C ASP A 79 5.03 -3.76 2.33
N PHE A 80 5.41 -3.24 1.18
CA PHE A 80 6.65 -2.51 0.96
C PHE A 80 6.42 -1.00 0.97
N GLY A 81 7.05 -0.30 1.92
CA GLY A 81 6.86 1.13 2.13
C GLY A 81 5.52 1.44 2.79
N CYS A 82 5.15 0.63 3.79
CA CYS A 82 3.82 0.63 4.40
C CYS A 82 3.47 1.92 5.16
N GLY A 83 4.43 2.78 5.47
CA GLY A 83 4.18 3.98 6.25
C GLY A 83 3.38 3.68 7.53
N THR A 84 2.23 4.35 7.67
CA THR A 84 1.30 4.13 8.77
C THR A 84 0.22 3.07 8.47
N GLY A 85 0.30 2.38 7.32
CA GLY A 85 -0.50 1.20 6.98
C GLY A 85 -1.93 1.48 6.50
N GLY A 86 -2.18 2.61 5.87
CA GLY A 86 -3.51 2.91 5.34
C GLY A 86 -4.00 1.85 4.36
N GLU A 87 -3.13 1.35 3.49
CA GLU A 87 -3.40 0.29 2.52
C GLU A 87 -3.66 -1.06 3.19
N ILE A 88 -2.92 -1.40 4.24
CA ILE A 88 -3.14 -2.62 5.03
C ILE A 88 -4.54 -2.60 5.64
N ILE A 89 -4.88 -1.49 6.33
CA ILE A 89 -6.17 -1.38 7.00
C ILE A 89 -7.33 -1.33 6.00
N GLY A 90 -7.13 -0.69 4.84
CA GLY A 90 -8.10 -0.70 3.74
C GLY A 90 -8.34 -2.10 3.17
N LEU A 91 -7.28 -2.89 2.96
CA LEU A 91 -7.37 -4.29 2.55
C LEU A 91 -8.09 -5.14 3.60
N LEU A 92 -7.73 -5.01 4.88
CA LEU A 92 -8.40 -5.74 5.97
C LEU A 92 -9.90 -5.44 6.04
N ALA A 93 -10.29 -4.17 5.85
CA ALA A 93 -11.70 -3.78 5.79
C ALA A 93 -12.41 -4.39 4.58
N ALA A 94 -11.80 -4.39 3.39
CA ALA A 94 -12.36 -5.01 2.19
C ALA A 94 -12.54 -6.52 2.36
N LEU A 95 -11.59 -7.20 2.99
CA LEU A 95 -11.70 -8.63 3.33
C LEU A 95 -12.80 -8.89 4.35
N ASN A 96 -12.92 -8.03 5.37
CA ASN A 96 -13.95 -8.18 6.41
C ASN A 96 -15.36 -8.04 5.84
N ASP A 97 -15.54 -7.20 4.83
CA ASP A 97 -16.81 -6.95 4.15
C ASP A 97 -17.11 -7.95 3.02
N SER A 98 -16.14 -8.80 2.67
CA SER A 98 -16.31 -9.84 1.64
C SER A 98 -16.66 -11.20 2.24
N GLU A 99 -17.33 -12.05 1.44
CA GLU A 99 -17.54 -13.47 1.77
C GLU A 99 -16.22 -14.21 1.57
N ASN A 100 -15.62 -14.70 2.65
CA ASN A 100 -14.41 -15.50 2.62
C ASN A 100 -14.31 -16.40 3.86
N GLN A 101 -13.42 -17.40 3.81
CA GLN A 101 -13.17 -18.37 4.88
C GLN A 101 -11.91 -18.07 5.68
N ILE A 102 -11.34 -16.87 5.54
CA ILE A 102 -10.10 -16.47 6.23
C ILE A 102 -10.36 -16.37 7.73
N GLU A 103 -9.52 -17.04 8.51
CA GLU A 103 -9.51 -16.99 9.98
C GLU A 103 -8.29 -16.22 10.50
N THR A 104 -7.13 -16.43 9.86
CA THR A 104 -5.85 -15.84 10.29
C THR A 104 -5.21 -15.05 9.18
N ILE A 105 -4.70 -13.86 9.50
CA ILE A 105 -3.95 -13.00 8.59
C ILE A 105 -2.57 -12.73 9.19
N LYS A 106 -1.51 -13.05 8.44
CA LYS A 106 -0.13 -12.73 8.79
C LYS A 106 0.38 -11.59 7.91
N ILE A 107 0.75 -10.49 8.54
CA ILE A 107 1.24 -9.29 7.87
C ILE A 107 2.73 -9.14 8.13
N THR A 108 3.50 -8.94 7.07
CA THR A 108 4.88 -8.46 7.13
C THR A 108 4.90 -7.08 6.50
N ALA A 109 5.25 -6.05 7.28
CA ALA A 109 5.22 -4.66 6.87
C ALA A 109 6.62 -4.04 6.98
N LEU A 110 7.11 -3.45 5.91
CA LEU A 110 8.43 -2.85 5.83
C LEU A 110 8.34 -1.35 5.60
N ASP A 111 9.03 -0.57 6.41
CA ASP A 111 9.21 0.87 6.24
C ASP A 111 10.49 1.35 6.92
N GLY A 112 11.05 2.48 6.45
CA GLY A 112 12.24 3.10 7.04
C GLY A 112 11.97 3.88 8.32
N ASN A 113 10.73 4.28 8.60
CA ASN A 113 10.39 5.13 9.73
C ASN A 113 9.83 4.34 10.92
N ASN A 114 10.60 4.23 11.99
CA ASN A 114 10.19 3.52 13.21
C ASN A 114 8.92 4.09 13.87
N HIS A 115 8.67 5.41 13.77
CA HIS A 115 7.47 6.00 14.34
C HIS A 115 6.22 5.63 13.53
N ALA A 116 6.35 5.52 12.21
CA ALA A 116 5.28 5.07 11.34
C ALA A 116 4.91 3.61 11.64
N LEU A 117 5.91 2.74 11.73
CA LEU A 117 5.73 1.32 12.07
C LEU A 117 5.08 1.13 13.46
N HIS A 118 5.52 1.90 14.45
CA HIS A 118 4.88 1.84 15.77
C HIS A 118 3.41 2.30 15.75
N ILE A 119 3.07 3.30 14.94
CA ILE A 119 1.68 3.72 14.76
C ILE A 119 0.88 2.61 14.06
N LEU A 120 1.45 1.96 13.04
CA LEU A 120 0.83 0.81 12.39
C LEU A 120 0.53 -0.32 13.38
N GLU A 121 1.48 -0.68 14.25
CA GLU A 121 1.24 -1.69 15.30
C GLU A 121 0.06 -1.30 16.20
N CYS A 122 0.01 -0.03 16.65
CA CYS A 122 -1.12 0.47 17.45
C CYS A 122 -2.45 0.39 16.69
N LEU A 123 -2.46 0.72 15.40
CA LEU A 123 -3.65 0.63 14.55
C LEU A 123 -4.11 -0.82 14.36
N ILE A 124 -3.19 -1.76 14.16
CA ILE A 124 -3.53 -3.20 14.06
C ILE A 124 -4.14 -3.71 15.36
N GLU A 125 -3.62 -3.35 16.51
CA GLU A 125 -4.23 -3.72 17.81
C GLU A 125 -5.66 -3.16 17.98
N GLU A 126 -5.95 -1.99 17.40
CA GLU A 126 -7.31 -1.46 17.39
C GLU A 126 -8.19 -2.20 16.37
N VAL A 127 -7.69 -2.45 15.16
CA VAL A 127 -8.40 -3.18 14.09
C VAL A 127 -8.83 -4.57 14.54
N LYS A 128 -8.01 -5.31 15.29
CA LYS A 128 -8.34 -6.63 15.84
C LYS A 128 -9.68 -6.64 16.61
N LYS A 129 -10.07 -5.53 17.19
CA LYS A 129 -11.35 -5.41 17.94
C LYS A 129 -12.57 -5.25 17.02
N HIS A 130 -12.33 -4.93 15.75
CA HIS A 130 -13.36 -4.58 14.75
C HIS A 130 -13.40 -5.51 13.54
N THR A 131 -12.60 -6.59 13.55
CA THR A 131 -12.57 -7.60 12.48
C THR A 131 -12.82 -8.98 13.05
N LYS A 132 -13.18 -9.91 12.15
CA LYS A 132 -13.36 -11.33 12.47
C LYS A 132 -12.06 -12.14 12.43
N PHE A 133 -10.95 -11.52 12.02
CA PHE A 133 -9.68 -12.22 11.77
C PHE A 133 -8.79 -12.22 13.01
N ASP A 134 -8.05 -13.31 13.20
CA ASP A 134 -6.84 -13.30 14.03
C ASP A 134 -5.68 -12.73 13.22
N ILE A 135 -5.11 -11.59 13.67
CA ILE A 135 -4.10 -10.85 12.92
C ILE A 135 -2.77 -10.88 13.65
N GLU A 136 -1.75 -11.39 12.97
CA GLU A 136 -0.35 -11.31 13.40
C GLU A 136 0.39 -10.29 12.51
N ILE A 137 1.13 -9.36 13.12
CA ILE A 137 1.96 -8.41 12.38
C ILE A 137 3.43 -8.54 12.78
N ARG A 138 4.30 -8.52 11.78
CA ARG A 138 5.75 -8.36 11.90
C ARG A 138 6.15 -7.10 11.17
N VAL A 139 6.69 -6.12 11.88
CA VAL A 139 7.25 -4.91 11.27
C VAL A 139 8.75 -5.07 11.04
N ILE A 140 9.25 -4.51 9.94
CA ILE A 140 10.66 -4.56 9.55
C ILE A 140 11.14 -3.12 9.35
N PRO A 141 11.88 -2.56 10.32
CA PRO A 141 12.40 -1.19 10.23
C PRO A 141 13.70 -1.18 9.43
N ILE A 142 13.62 -0.90 8.13
CA ILE A 142 14.79 -0.83 7.25
C ILE A 142 14.75 0.45 6.45
N VAL A 143 15.81 1.24 6.56
CA VAL A 143 16.11 2.35 5.66
C VAL A 143 16.79 1.79 4.42
N ILE A 144 16.27 2.13 3.26
CA ILE A 144 16.84 1.77 1.96
C ILE A 144 17.59 2.98 1.45
N ASP A 145 18.91 2.92 1.48
CA ASP A 145 19.78 4.02 1.06
C ASP A 145 19.80 4.18 -0.47
N ASP A 146 19.82 3.06 -1.20
CA ASP A 146 19.66 3.03 -2.65
C ASP A 146 18.57 2.04 -3.06
N PHE A 147 17.58 2.55 -3.79
CA PHE A 147 16.45 1.76 -4.24
C PHE A 147 16.86 0.56 -5.11
N TYR A 148 17.86 0.75 -5.99
CA TYR A 148 18.31 -0.31 -6.91
C TYR A 148 19.22 -1.35 -6.25
N ASP A 149 19.68 -1.10 -5.02
CA ASP A 149 20.48 -2.06 -4.25
C ASP A 149 19.67 -2.82 -3.20
N MET A 150 18.35 -2.58 -3.11
CA MET A 150 17.52 -3.14 -2.04
C MET A 150 17.32 -4.67 -2.14
N SER A 151 17.52 -5.29 -3.31
CA SER A 151 17.19 -6.71 -3.54
C SER A 151 17.88 -7.68 -2.58
N LEU A 152 19.13 -7.43 -2.23
CA LEU A 152 19.86 -8.24 -1.24
C LEU A 152 19.26 -8.10 0.16
N THR A 153 19.05 -6.87 0.60
CA THR A 153 18.44 -6.56 1.90
C THR A 153 17.05 -7.19 2.04
N ILE A 154 16.22 -7.06 1.00
CA ILE A 154 14.90 -7.68 0.95
C ILE A 154 14.99 -9.21 1.00
N SER A 155 15.90 -9.81 0.23
CA SER A 155 16.10 -11.25 0.20
C SER A 155 16.51 -11.81 1.57
N GLU A 156 17.35 -11.09 2.31
CA GLU A 156 17.74 -11.45 3.68
C GLU A 156 16.57 -11.33 4.65
N CYS A 157 15.77 -10.26 4.55
CA CYS A 157 14.64 -10.00 5.45
C CYS A 157 13.46 -10.93 5.24
N LEU A 158 13.15 -11.27 4.00
CA LEU A 158 12.04 -12.12 3.64
C LEU A 158 12.46 -13.61 3.56
N ALA A 159 13.74 -13.88 3.33
CA ALA A 159 14.28 -15.23 3.15
C ALA A 159 13.47 -16.01 2.08
N SER A 160 13.02 -17.21 2.39
CA SER A 160 12.16 -18.02 1.51
C SER A 160 10.65 -17.81 1.71
N ASN A 161 10.25 -16.77 2.44
CA ASN A 161 8.83 -16.52 2.66
C ASN A 161 8.14 -16.11 1.36
N THR A 162 6.95 -16.67 1.17
CA THR A 162 6.05 -16.32 0.06
C THR A 162 4.72 -15.82 0.60
N PHE A 163 4.09 -14.94 -0.16
CA PHE A 163 2.90 -14.22 0.26
C PHE A 163 1.74 -14.45 -0.71
N ASP A 164 0.53 -14.40 -0.18
CA ASP A 164 -0.69 -14.41 -0.97
C ASP A 164 -0.93 -13.04 -1.62
N ILE A 165 -0.58 -11.96 -0.90
CA ILE A 165 -0.67 -10.59 -1.38
C ILE A 165 0.65 -9.86 -1.10
N VAL A 166 1.23 -9.28 -2.14
CA VAL A 166 2.30 -8.29 -2.04
C VAL A 166 1.72 -6.94 -2.45
N MET A 167 2.00 -5.88 -1.70
CA MET A 167 1.53 -4.54 -2.04
C MET A 167 2.59 -3.47 -1.85
N SER A 168 2.44 -2.39 -2.62
CA SER A 168 3.24 -1.18 -2.52
C SER A 168 2.39 0.01 -2.98
N PHE A 169 2.08 0.91 -2.06
CA PHE A 169 1.25 2.08 -2.32
C PHE A 169 2.07 3.35 -2.12
N LYS A 170 2.30 4.08 -3.21
CA LYS A 170 3.02 5.37 -3.22
C LYS A 170 4.46 5.29 -2.69
N ALA A 171 5.04 4.09 -2.60
CA ALA A 171 6.40 3.90 -2.12
C ALA A 171 7.43 4.30 -3.20
N VAL A 172 7.24 3.90 -4.45
CA VAL A 172 8.20 4.20 -5.52
C VAL A 172 8.38 5.70 -5.71
N CYS A 173 7.30 6.49 -5.69
CA CYS A 173 7.39 7.94 -5.82
C CYS A 173 8.10 8.63 -4.63
N GLU A 174 8.18 7.97 -3.48
CA GLU A 174 8.85 8.48 -2.27
C GLU A 174 10.30 7.98 -2.13
N PHE A 175 10.57 6.71 -2.45
CA PHE A 175 11.90 6.09 -2.32
C PHE A 175 12.84 6.44 -3.48
N VAL A 176 12.32 6.65 -4.69
CA VAL A 176 13.12 6.82 -5.90
C VAL A 176 13.34 8.30 -6.19
N THR A 177 14.60 8.73 -6.27
CA THR A 177 14.92 10.11 -6.67
C THR A 177 14.57 10.33 -8.15
N LYS A 178 14.31 11.59 -8.51
CA LYS A 178 13.97 11.94 -9.91
C LYS A 178 15.03 11.48 -10.91
N GLN A 179 16.31 11.51 -10.54
CA GLN A 179 17.44 11.09 -11.35
C GLN A 179 17.46 9.56 -11.53
N GLN A 180 17.18 8.80 -10.48
CA GLN A 180 17.13 7.34 -10.56
C GLN A 180 16.04 6.83 -11.51
N PHE A 181 14.95 7.59 -11.72
CA PHE A 181 13.95 7.27 -12.74
C PHE A 181 14.47 7.36 -14.19
N GLU A 182 15.53 8.14 -14.43
CA GLU A 182 16.15 8.24 -15.77
C GLU A 182 17.08 7.04 -16.04
N GLU A 183 17.75 6.54 -15.01
CA GLU A 183 18.75 5.48 -15.12
C GLU A 183 18.09 4.12 -15.42
N ASN A 184 17.03 3.80 -14.69
CA ASN A 184 16.30 2.54 -14.81
C ASN A 184 14.79 2.75 -14.56
N ASN A 185 13.96 1.80 -14.97
CA ASN A 185 12.55 1.81 -14.60
C ASN A 185 12.37 1.23 -13.19
N PRO A 186 12.01 2.05 -12.18
CA PRO A 186 11.90 1.57 -10.81
C PRO A 186 10.77 0.57 -10.60
N TYR A 187 9.72 0.62 -11.41
CA TYR A 187 8.62 -0.36 -11.30
C TYR A 187 9.05 -1.73 -11.83
N GLU A 188 9.85 -1.79 -12.89
CA GLU A 188 10.47 -3.05 -13.35
C GLU A 188 11.31 -3.67 -12.24
N TYR A 189 12.17 -2.86 -11.61
CA TYR A 189 13.01 -3.32 -10.52
C TYR A 189 12.20 -3.78 -9.30
N LEU A 190 11.19 -3.02 -8.90
CA LEU A 190 10.28 -3.38 -7.81
C LEU A 190 9.60 -4.72 -8.07
N ILE A 191 9.04 -4.89 -9.28
CA ILE A 191 8.32 -6.11 -9.64
C ILE A 191 9.27 -7.30 -9.65
N ASN A 192 10.44 -7.21 -10.30
CA ASN A 192 11.42 -8.29 -10.33
C ASN A 192 11.92 -8.67 -8.93
N THR A 193 12.02 -7.71 -8.01
CA THR A 193 12.40 -7.97 -6.62
C THR A 193 11.34 -8.77 -5.87
N PHE A 194 10.07 -8.47 -6.07
CA PHE A 194 9.00 -9.04 -5.22
C PHE A 194 8.18 -10.15 -5.86
N ILE A 195 8.12 -10.26 -7.20
CA ILE A 195 7.30 -11.26 -7.88
C ILE A 195 7.69 -12.70 -7.48
N GLN A 196 8.95 -12.94 -7.21
CA GLN A 196 9.47 -14.23 -6.74
C GLN A 196 8.99 -14.61 -5.32
N HIS A 197 8.50 -13.65 -4.55
CA HIS A 197 7.92 -13.85 -3.23
C HIS A 197 6.39 -14.03 -3.27
N LEU A 198 5.77 -14.08 -4.45
CA LEU A 198 4.37 -14.46 -4.57
C LEU A 198 4.21 -15.99 -4.51
N LYS A 199 3.17 -16.44 -3.83
CA LYS A 199 2.67 -17.81 -4.00
C LYS A 199 2.12 -17.98 -5.42
N THR A 200 1.95 -19.23 -5.85
CA THR A 200 1.47 -19.55 -7.22
C THR A 200 0.20 -18.79 -7.61
N ASP A 201 -0.76 -18.66 -6.68
CA ASP A 201 -2.01 -17.92 -6.90
C ASP A 201 -2.01 -16.55 -6.20
N GLY A 202 -0.82 -16.04 -5.85
CA GLY A 202 -0.67 -14.76 -5.19
C GLY A 202 -0.83 -13.59 -6.16
N ILE A 203 -1.13 -12.42 -5.59
CA ILE A 203 -1.25 -11.17 -6.34
C ILE A 203 -0.30 -10.10 -5.83
N MET A 204 0.15 -9.24 -6.72
CA MET A 204 0.90 -8.04 -6.35
C MET A 204 0.09 -6.80 -6.76
N CYS A 205 -0.19 -5.91 -5.81
CA CYS A 205 -0.85 -4.64 -6.08
C CYS A 205 0.14 -3.48 -5.99
N ILE A 206 0.31 -2.75 -7.07
CA ILE A 206 1.10 -1.52 -7.11
C ILE A 206 0.17 -0.36 -7.37
N ALA A 207 0.21 0.65 -6.51
CA ALA A 207 -0.53 1.90 -6.66
C ALA A 207 0.41 3.09 -6.45
N ASP A 208 0.36 4.06 -7.36
CA ASP A 208 1.22 5.24 -7.24
C ASP A 208 0.53 6.51 -7.75
N VAL A 209 1.10 7.66 -7.38
CA VAL A 209 0.64 8.97 -7.83
C VAL A 209 0.77 9.12 -9.34
N THR A 210 0.02 10.05 -9.91
CA THR A 210 -0.03 10.26 -11.36
C THR A 210 0.74 11.50 -11.80
N SER A 211 1.89 11.74 -11.15
CA SER A 211 2.75 12.90 -11.44
C SER A 211 3.62 12.68 -12.67
N TYR A 212 4.08 13.80 -13.24
CA TYR A 212 5.06 13.82 -14.32
C TYR A 212 6.46 13.91 -13.73
N ASN A 213 7.34 13.00 -14.14
CA ASN A 213 8.75 13.08 -13.81
C ASN A 213 9.48 13.93 -14.87
N GLY A 214 9.95 15.12 -14.48
CA GLY A 214 10.60 16.07 -15.39
C GLY A 214 12.00 15.64 -15.83
N VAL A 215 12.66 14.70 -15.15
CA VAL A 215 13.98 14.17 -15.51
C VAL A 215 13.82 13.05 -16.52
N ALA A 216 13.03 12.04 -16.21
CA ALA A 216 12.72 10.95 -17.15
C ALA A 216 11.80 11.37 -18.30
N GLN A 217 11.24 12.59 -18.26
CA GLN A 217 10.30 13.14 -19.23
C GLN A 217 9.10 12.24 -19.51
N GLU A 218 8.60 11.56 -18.49
CA GLU A 218 7.47 10.66 -18.61
C GLU A 218 6.56 10.72 -17.37
N TRP A 219 5.33 10.27 -17.53
CA TRP A 219 4.34 10.16 -16.49
C TRP A 219 4.48 8.83 -15.73
N LEU A 220 4.40 8.85 -14.38
CA LEU A 220 4.56 7.64 -13.57
C LEU A 220 3.62 6.49 -13.97
N PRO A 221 2.34 6.68 -14.32
CA PRO A 221 1.49 5.58 -14.80
C PRO A 221 1.99 4.90 -16.07
N LYS A 222 2.62 5.65 -16.99
CA LYS A 222 3.21 5.06 -18.20
C LYS A 222 4.51 4.32 -17.89
N MET A 223 5.29 4.83 -16.92
CA MET A 223 6.49 4.14 -16.46
C MET A 223 6.11 2.83 -15.75
N LEU A 224 5.03 2.83 -14.94
CA LEU A 224 4.47 1.62 -14.35
C LEU A 224 4.10 0.59 -15.42
N ASP A 225 3.34 1.00 -16.46
CA ASP A 225 2.95 0.09 -17.55
C ASP A 225 4.15 -0.44 -18.34
N SER A 226 5.17 0.39 -18.56
CA SER A 226 6.39 -0.04 -19.27
C SER A 226 7.24 -0.99 -18.42
N GLY A 227 7.35 -0.73 -17.12
CA GLY A 227 8.03 -1.61 -16.18
C GLY A 227 7.38 -2.99 -16.10
N ILE A 228 6.06 -3.06 -16.00
CA ILE A 228 5.34 -4.33 -16.00
C ILE A 228 5.60 -5.14 -17.27
N ARG A 229 5.56 -4.47 -18.45
CA ARG A 229 5.83 -5.16 -19.74
C ARG A 229 7.22 -5.76 -19.85
N ALA A 230 8.19 -5.22 -19.12
CA ALA A 230 9.57 -5.70 -19.09
C ALA A 230 9.79 -6.90 -18.13
N THR A 231 8.76 -7.33 -17.42
CA THR A 231 8.84 -8.40 -16.41
C THR A 231 8.03 -9.64 -16.79
N GLU A 232 8.16 -10.70 -15.99
CA GLU A 232 7.33 -11.91 -16.05
C GLU A 232 5.98 -11.74 -15.32
N ALA A 233 5.52 -10.50 -15.11
CA ALA A 233 4.22 -10.21 -14.51
C ALA A 233 3.15 -9.99 -15.56
N GLU A 234 1.91 -10.37 -15.23
CA GLU A 234 0.70 -10.16 -16.03
C GLU A 234 -0.28 -9.27 -15.25
N ILE A 235 -0.85 -8.25 -15.93
CA ILE A 235 -1.90 -7.42 -15.34
C ILE A 235 -3.22 -8.19 -15.37
N ILE A 236 -3.82 -8.44 -14.20
CA ILE A 236 -5.12 -9.09 -14.06
C ILE A 236 -6.24 -8.10 -13.73
N ALA A 237 -5.92 -6.96 -13.12
CA ALA A 237 -6.84 -5.85 -12.91
C ALA A 237 -6.11 -4.51 -12.90
N GLN A 238 -6.80 -3.44 -13.27
CA GLN A 238 -6.23 -2.09 -13.31
C GLN A 238 -7.32 -1.03 -13.27
N ASN A 239 -6.94 0.21 -12.92
CA ASN A 239 -7.84 1.35 -13.03
C ASN A 239 -8.21 1.66 -14.49
N ASN A 240 -9.39 2.24 -14.66
CA ASN A 240 -9.84 2.72 -15.96
C ASN A 240 -9.15 4.04 -16.34
N GLY A 241 -8.58 4.08 -17.56
CA GLY A 241 -7.93 5.26 -18.07
C GLY A 241 -6.59 5.59 -17.39
N TYR A 242 -6.23 6.88 -17.39
CA TYR A 242 -4.93 7.35 -16.91
C TYR A 242 -4.79 7.25 -15.37
N ASN A 243 -5.84 7.67 -14.64
CA ASN A 243 -5.90 7.58 -13.18
C ASN A 243 -7.34 7.32 -12.71
N GLU A 244 -7.47 6.97 -11.45
CA GLU A 244 -8.75 6.84 -10.77
C GLU A 244 -8.81 7.77 -9.57
N SER A 245 -10.00 8.35 -9.34
CA SER A 245 -10.25 9.29 -8.25
C SER A 245 -11.00 8.59 -7.12
N TYR A 246 -10.51 8.79 -5.91
CA TYR A 246 -11.07 8.28 -4.66
C TYR A 246 -11.42 9.45 -3.76
N TYR A 247 -12.57 9.38 -3.12
CA TYR A 247 -13.05 10.41 -2.21
C TYR A 247 -13.28 9.79 -0.84
N ILE A 248 -12.67 10.37 0.18
CA ILE A 248 -12.86 9.96 1.57
C ILE A 248 -13.44 11.10 2.40
N THR A 249 -14.41 10.76 3.26
CA THR A 249 -14.93 11.68 4.28
C THR A 249 -14.51 11.19 5.65
N HIS A 250 -13.95 12.09 6.44
CA HIS A 250 -13.56 11.89 7.83
C HIS A 250 -13.81 13.17 8.64
N SER A 251 -13.69 13.13 9.95
CA SER A 251 -14.06 14.24 10.85
C SER A 251 -13.39 15.58 10.53
N HIS A 252 -12.20 15.58 9.91
CA HIS A 252 -11.44 16.78 9.59
C HIS A 252 -11.57 17.25 8.14
N LYS A 253 -12.12 16.41 7.24
CA LYS A 253 -12.26 16.75 5.82
C LYS A 253 -13.38 15.96 5.16
N GLN A 254 -14.27 16.66 4.49
CA GLN A 254 -15.27 16.06 3.61
C GLN A 254 -14.73 15.95 2.18
N ASN A 255 -15.04 14.84 1.53
CA ASN A 255 -14.67 14.58 0.12
C ASN A 255 -13.18 14.85 -0.17
N ASP A 256 -12.29 14.39 0.74
CA ASP A 256 -10.86 14.48 0.51
C ASP A 256 -10.49 13.63 -0.70
N LEU A 257 -9.85 14.25 -1.68
CA LEU A 257 -9.58 13.65 -2.98
C LEU A 257 -8.18 13.06 -3.03
N SER A 258 -8.09 11.83 -3.50
CA SER A 258 -6.86 11.23 -4.00
C SER A 258 -7.00 10.77 -5.44
N LYS A 259 -5.89 10.81 -6.20
CA LYS A 259 -5.80 10.31 -7.57
C LYS A 259 -4.56 9.46 -7.72
N ILE A 260 -4.77 8.20 -8.09
CA ILE A 260 -3.70 7.22 -8.30
C ILE A 260 -3.89 6.43 -9.59
N ALA A 261 -2.82 5.81 -10.04
CA ALA A 261 -2.86 4.71 -10.98
C ALA A 261 -2.49 3.43 -10.24
N TRP A 262 -3.20 2.33 -10.50
CA TRP A 262 -2.94 1.06 -9.86
C TRP A 262 -3.04 -0.12 -10.83
N ARG A 263 -2.27 -1.17 -10.52
CA ARG A 263 -2.28 -2.45 -11.24
C ARG A 263 -2.25 -3.58 -10.24
N ILE A 264 -3.08 -4.60 -10.46
CA ILE A 264 -2.97 -5.89 -9.78
C ILE A 264 -2.36 -6.87 -10.77
N LEU A 265 -1.30 -7.52 -10.33
CA LEU A 265 -0.43 -8.38 -11.11
C LEU A 265 -0.45 -9.79 -10.54
N LYS A 266 -0.16 -10.77 -11.40
CA LYS A 266 0.25 -12.12 -11.00
C LYS A 266 1.50 -12.53 -11.78
N HIS A 267 2.12 -13.62 -11.38
CA HIS A 267 3.18 -14.26 -12.16
C HIS A 267 2.59 -14.88 -13.43
N LYS A 268 3.27 -14.76 -14.60
CA LYS A 268 2.88 -15.39 -15.85
C LYS A 268 2.93 -16.90 -15.79
#